data_fe34aa006bc01f083a01a7d899930560
#
_entry.id   fe34aa006bc01f083a01a7d899930560
#
_cell.length_a   1.000
_cell.length_b   1.000
_cell.length_c   1.000
_cell.angle_alpha   90.00
_cell.angle_beta   90.00
_cell.angle_gamma   90.00
#
_symmetry.space_group_name_H-M   'P 1'
#
loop_
_entity.id
_entity.type
_entity.pdbx_description
1 polymer ?
#
loop_
_entity_poly.entity_id
_entity_poly.type
_entity_poly.pdbx_seq_one_letter_code
_entity_poly.pdbx_strand_id
1 'polypeptide(L)'
;MVAKGPLRLNAGFIVGLPVGESRDFDVDISHIVLESDLILDELSGSVRITRTAQGLLLHAMMHATTPSQCVRCLNDFTLPLEVDFTELYAFSRNGMSESGLLLPEDAQIDLSPLVREYMLLAVPIQPLCMPDCKGLCPICGANQNENVCNHPEEEIDPRLSILKTWLDHNEIE
;
A
#
# COMPACT_ATOMS: atom_id res chain seq x y z
N MET A 1 28.57 -6.70 10.84
CA MET A 1 28.44 -5.99 9.55
C MET A 1 26.96 -5.94 9.25
N VAL A 2 26.32 -4.78 9.45
CA VAL A 2 24.91 -4.62 9.10
C VAL A 2 24.86 -4.45 7.59
N ALA A 3 24.15 -5.35 6.89
CA ALA A 3 23.99 -5.27 5.43
C ALA A 3 23.35 -3.92 5.08
N LYS A 4 23.99 -3.16 4.18
CA LYS A 4 23.41 -1.95 3.60
C LYS A 4 22.21 -2.38 2.75
N GLY A 5 20.99 -2.24 3.29
CA GLY A 5 19.76 -2.44 2.49
C GLY A 5 19.62 -1.35 1.43
N PRO A 6 18.94 -1.62 0.31
CA PRO A 6 18.77 -0.67 -0.80
C PRO A 6 17.97 0.59 -0.41
N LEU A 7 17.22 0.56 0.69
CA LEU A 7 16.40 1.68 1.21
C LEU A 7 17.07 2.43 2.37
N ARG A 8 18.39 2.39 2.49
CA ARG A 8 19.14 3.15 3.51
C ARG A 8 19.67 4.45 2.95
N LEU A 9 19.28 5.56 3.60
CA LEU A 9 19.71 6.90 3.25
C LEU A 9 20.69 7.45 4.30
N ASN A 10 21.78 8.04 3.84
CA ASN A 10 22.70 8.77 4.72
C ASN A 10 22.21 10.21 4.84
N ALA A 11 21.64 10.56 6.00
CA ALA A 11 21.13 11.89 6.28
C ALA A 11 22.16 12.76 7.08
N GLY A 12 23.35 12.25 7.37
CA GLY A 12 24.32 12.91 8.23
C GLY A 12 24.73 14.31 7.76
N PHE A 13 24.88 14.50 6.46
CA PHE A 13 25.22 15.81 5.90
C PHE A 13 24.07 16.82 5.98
N ILE A 14 22.80 16.35 6.09
CA ILE A 14 21.61 17.21 6.21
C ILE A 14 21.49 17.78 7.62
N VAL A 15 21.95 17.05 8.64
CA VAL A 15 21.90 17.49 10.04
C VAL A 15 22.63 18.82 10.23
N GLY A 16 23.74 19.05 9.52
CA GLY A 16 24.55 20.26 9.57
C GLY A 16 24.04 21.43 8.72
N LEU A 17 22.98 21.23 7.91
CA LEU A 17 22.44 22.30 7.07
C LEU A 17 21.63 23.34 7.88
N PRO A 18 21.43 24.55 7.36
CA PRO A 18 20.47 25.51 7.91
C PRO A 18 19.04 24.94 7.98
N VAL A 19 18.26 25.37 8.96
CA VAL A 19 16.83 25.01 9.06
C VAL A 19 16.09 25.52 7.82
N GLY A 20 15.27 24.63 7.22
CA GLY A 20 14.54 24.89 5.99
C GLY A 20 15.21 24.34 4.72
N GLU A 21 16.49 23.98 4.80
CA GLU A 21 17.18 23.34 3.67
C GLU A 21 16.68 21.90 3.48
N SER A 22 16.59 21.49 2.22
CA SER A 22 16.13 20.14 1.83
C SER A 22 17.07 19.47 0.83
N ARG A 23 16.98 18.17 0.78
CA ARG A 23 17.65 17.33 -0.23
C ARG A 23 16.68 16.25 -0.71
N ASP A 24 16.75 16.00 -2.01
CA ASP A 24 15.95 14.97 -2.67
C ASP A 24 16.82 13.75 -2.95
N PHE A 25 16.22 12.58 -2.82
CA PHE A 25 16.81 11.28 -3.11
C PHE A 25 15.84 10.52 -4.00
N ASP A 26 16.34 10.01 -5.12
CA ASP A 26 15.56 9.15 -5.98
C ASP A 26 15.70 7.69 -5.52
N VAL A 27 14.59 6.97 -5.56
CA VAL A 27 14.51 5.54 -5.29
C VAL A 27 14.11 4.85 -6.59
N ASP A 28 14.89 3.85 -7.00
CA ASP A 28 14.61 3.03 -8.17
C ASP A 28 15.16 1.62 -7.90
N ILE A 29 14.25 0.70 -7.59
CA ILE A 29 14.56 -0.67 -7.19
C ILE A 29 13.64 -1.61 -7.95
N SER A 30 14.21 -2.42 -8.83
CA SER A 30 13.45 -3.32 -9.69
C SER A 30 12.69 -4.42 -8.93
N HIS A 31 13.24 -4.90 -7.81
CA HIS A 31 12.63 -5.94 -6.99
C HIS A 31 13.15 -5.88 -5.56
N ILE A 32 12.26 -5.91 -4.58
CA ILE A 32 12.62 -5.97 -3.17
C ILE A 32 11.59 -6.80 -2.39
N VAL A 33 12.08 -7.57 -1.45
CA VAL A 33 11.25 -8.27 -0.46
C VAL A 33 11.45 -7.59 0.89
N LEU A 34 10.40 -7.01 1.41
CA LEU A 34 10.40 -6.34 2.72
C LEU A 34 9.88 -7.33 3.77
N GLU A 35 10.78 -7.70 4.70
CA GLU A 35 10.56 -8.83 5.61
C GLU A 35 10.21 -10.10 4.84
N SER A 36 9.15 -10.82 5.19
CA SER A 36 8.75 -12.07 4.51
C SER A 36 7.36 -12.01 3.89
N ASP A 37 6.69 -10.88 3.96
CA ASP A 37 5.27 -10.74 3.68
C ASP A 37 4.93 -9.73 2.59
N LEU A 38 5.88 -8.89 2.16
CA LEU A 38 5.63 -7.90 1.11
C LEU A 38 6.70 -7.98 0.02
N ILE A 39 6.27 -8.34 -1.17
CA ILE A 39 7.06 -8.29 -2.39
C ILE A 39 6.68 -7.03 -3.14
N LEU A 40 7.65 -6.19 -3.47
CA LEU A 40 7.46 -5.02 -4.31
C LEU A 40 8.33 -5.13 -5.56
N ASP A 41 7.70 -4.95 -6.70
CA ASP A 41 8.35 -4.84 -7.99
C ASP A 41 8.24 -3.40 -8.49
N GLU A 42 9.26 -2.94 -9.23
CA GLU A 42 9.33 -1.60 -9.82
C GLU A 42 9.13 -0.47 -8.79
N LEU A 43 9.67 -0.65 -7.56
CA LEU A 43 9.61 0.39 -6.54
C LEU A 43 10.40 1.61 -6.99
N SER A 44 9.71 2.70 -7.25
CA SER A 44 10.30 3.96 -7.68
C SER A 44 9.60 5.16 -7.06
N GLY A 45 10.33 6.28 -6.98
CA GLY A 45 9.80 7.49 -6.38
C GLY A 45 10.88 8.43 -5.87
N SER A 46 10.49 9.40 -5.05
CA SER A 46 11.39 10.38 -4.46
C SER A 46 11.18 10.52 -2.97
N VAL A 47 12.27 10.78 -2.28
CA VAL A 47 12.29 11.07 -0.84
C VAL A 47 12.94 12.42 -0.64
N ARG A 48 12.18 13.37 -0.11
CA ARG A 48 12.68 14.68 0.29
C ARG A 48 12.93 14.72 1.78
N ILE A 49 14.13 15.07 2.19
CA ILE A 49 14.48 15.27 3.60
C ILE A 49 14.77 16.74 3.84
N THR A 50 13.99 17.34 4.72
CA THR A 50 14.08 18.76 5.09
C THR A 50 14.59 18.90 6.51
N ARG A 51 15.58 19.77 6.73
CA ARG A 51 16.10 20.10 8.04
C ARG A 51 15.11 21.03 8.79
N THR A 52 14.60 20.57 9.91
CA THR A 52 13.74 21.36 10.81
C THR A 52 14.46 21.67 12.12
N ALA A 53 13.89 22.53 12.96
CA ALA A 53 14.45 22.82 14.29
C ALA A 53 14.42 21.59 15.21
N GLN A 54 13.45 20.68 15.02
CA GLN A 54 13.22 19.53 15.90
C GLN A 54 13.86 18.24 15.38
N GLY A 55 14.14 18.15 14.07
CA GLY A 55 14.61 16.91 13.44
C GLY A 55 14.74 17.03 11.93
N LEU A 56 14.68 15.90 11.28
CA LEU A 56 14.64 15.75 9.83
C LEU A 56 13.21 15.33 9.42
N LEU A 57 12.53 16.21 8.70
CA LEU A 57 11.23 15.92 8.11
C LEU A 57 11.44 15.20 6.79
N LEU A 58 10.97 13.97 6.71
CA LEU A 58 11.02 13.11 5.54
C LEU A 58 9.65 13.13 4.87
N HIS A 59 9.61 13.44 3.60
CA HIS A 59 8.44 13.32 2.74
C HIS A 59 8.78 12.37 1.60
N ALA A 60 8.02 11.29 1.46
CA ALA A 60 8.25 10.26 0.46
C ALA A 60 7.00 10.08 -0.41
N MET A 61 7.20 10.11 -1.72
CA MET A 61 6.22 9.77 -2.73
C MET A 61 6.77 8.58 -3.52
N MET A 62 6.10 7.44 -3.43
CA MET A 62 6.58 6.21 -4.03
C MET A 62 5.45 5.44 -4.69
N HIS A 63 5.77 4.73 -5.75
CA HIS A 63 4.90 3.78 -6.40
C HIS A 63 5.64 2.45 -6.61
N ALA A 64 4.89 1.38 -6.57
CA ALA A 64 5.39 0.03 -6.77
C ALA A 64 4.26 -0.87 -7.27
N THR A 65 4.57 -2.07 -7.64
CA THR A 65 3.59 -3.11 -7.91
C THR A 65 3.81 -4.31 -6.99
N THR A 66 2.73 -5.03 -6.66
CA THR A 66 2.80 -6.24 -5.84
C THR A 66 1.94 -7.34 -6.45
N PRO A 67 2.38 -8.61 -6.39
CA PRO A 67 1.52 -9.74 -6.74
C PRO A 67 0.31 -9.80 -5.81
N SER A 68 -0.88 -9.95 -6.38
CA SER A 68 -2.13 -10.01 -5.63
C SER A 68 -3.11 -10.98 -6.27
N GLN A 69 -4.12 -11.41 -5.53
CA GLN A 69 -5.18 -12.27 -6.01
C GLN A 69 -6.53 -11.55 -5.92
N CYS A 70 -7.29 -11.60 -7.01
CA CYS A 70 -8.63 -11.00 -7.05
C CYS A 70 -9.59 -11.74 -6.13
N VAL A 71 -10.24 -11.02 -5.21
CA VAL A 71 -11.19 -11.63 -4.25
C VAL A 71 -12.48 -12.15 -4.90
N ARG A 72 -12.78 -11.76 -6.15
CA ARG A 72 -13.98 -12.20 -6.86
C ARG A 72 -13.75 -13.39 -7.78
N CYS A 73 -12.72 -13.35 -8.63
CA CYS A 73 -12.46 -14.40 -9.63
C CYS A 73 -11.28 -15.29 -9.30
N LEU A 74 -10.56 -15.00 -8.22
CA LEU A 74 -9.38 -15.72 -7.72
C LEU A 74 -8.20 -15.78 -8.71
N ASN A 75 -8.24 -14.98 -9.78
CA ASN A 75 -7.10 -14.86 -10.68
C ASN A 75 -6.00 -14.02 -10.03
N ASP A 76 -4.76 -14.42 -10.23
CA ASP A 76 -3.61 -13.63 -9.85
C ASP A 76 -3.47 -12.42 -10.79
N PHE A 77 -3.07 -11.29 -10.24
CA PHE A 77 -2.82 -10.08 -11.00
C PHE A 77 -1.78 -9.20 -10.29
N THR A 78 -1.27 -8.22 -11.01
CA THR A 78 -0.33 -7.24 -10.46
C THR A 78 -1.11 -6.02 -9.98
N LEU A 79 -1.01 -5.74 -8.68
CA LEU A 79 -1.69 -4.61 -8.04
C LEU A 79 -0.73 -3.42 -7.97
N PRO A 80 -1.06 -2.27 -8.58
CA PRO A 80 -0.29 -1.05 -8.40
C PRO A 80 -0.58 -0.45 -7.02
N LEU A 81 0.49 0.04 -6.36
CA LEU A 81 0.45 0.71 -5.07
C LEU A 81 1.10 2.09 -5.20
N GLU A 82 0.47 3.09 -4.61
CA GLU A 82 1.00 4.44 -4.50
C GLU A 82 0.90 4.90 -3.06
N VAL A 83 1.97 5.51 -2.56
CA VAL A 83 2.03 6.04 -1.20
C VAL A 83 2.64 7.43 -1.20
N ASP A 84 2.06 8.28 -0.37
CA ASP A 84 2.56 9.62 -0.05
C ASP A 84 2.51 9.76 1.48
N PHE A 85 3.67 9.90 2.10
CA PHE A 85 3.74 10.01 3.54
C PHE A 85 4.81 10.98 4.01
N THR A 86 4.60 11.52 5.21
CA THR A 86 5.51 12.45 5.84
C THR A 86 5.78 12.03 7.28
N GLU A 87 7.07 11.86 7.62
CA GLU A 87 7.53 11.43 8.93
C GLU A 87 8.62 12.34 9.47
N LEU A 88 8.65 12.51 10.79
CA LEU A 88 9.66 13.30 11.48
C LEU A 88 10.63 12.40 12.26
N TYR A 89 11.90 12.40 11.87
CA TYR A 89 12.98 11.82 12.63
C TYR A 89 13.53 12.87 13.59
N ALA A 90 13.11 12.82 14.86
CA ALA A 90 13.47 13.81 15.86
C ALA A 90 14.93 13.65 16.30
N PHE A 91 15.59 14.77 16.65
CA PHE A 91 16.94 14.75 17.22
C PHE A 91 16.95 14.35 18.70
N SER A 92 15.84 14.51 19.38
CA SER A 92 15.70 14.19 20.81
C SER A 92 14.29 13.71 21.13
N ARG A 93 14.17 12.99 22.24
CA ARG A 93 12.87 12.48 22.71
C ARG A 93 11.82 13.58 22.98
N ASN A 94 12.26 14.79 23.36
CA ASN A 94 11.35 15.91 23.62
C ASN A 94 10.73 16.51 22.35
N GLY A 95 11.27 16.21 21.19
CA GLY A 95 10.76 16.67 19.89
C GLY A 95 10.09 15.58 19.05
N MET A 96 9.86 14.39 19.63
CA MET A 96 9.24 13.27 18.91
C MET A 96 7.80 13.59 18.53
N SER A 97 7.42 13.17 17.30
CA SER A 97 6.04 13.07 16.83
C SER A 97 5.35 11.81 17.41
N GLU A 98 4.08 11.63 17.08
CA GLU A 98 3.33 10.44 17.47
C GLU A 98 3.94 9.14 16.92
N SER A 99 4.62 9.19 15.77
CA SER A 99 5.35 8.05 15.19
C SER A 99 6.57 7.60 16.01
N GLY A 100 7.04 8.42 16.95
CA GLY A 100 8.10 8.04 17.88
C GLY A 100 9.48 7.85 17.25
N LEU A 101 9.71 8.31 16.03
CA LEU A 101 10.96 8.12 15.29
C LEU A 101 12.07 9.03 15.81
N LEU A 102 13.19 8.43 16.18
CA LEU A 102 14.42 9.16 16.53
C LEU A 102 15.45 8.98 15.43
N LEU A 103 16.17 10.06 15.14
CA LEU A 103 17.30 9.98 14.23
C LEU A 103 18.39 9.10 14.87
N PRO A 104 18.84 8.04 14.18
CA PRO A 104 19.96 7.21 14.65
C PRO A 104 21.24 8.03 14.81
N GLU A 105 22.11 7.62 15.75
CA GLU A 105 23.38 8.33 16.04
C GLU A 105 24.32 8.38 14.81
N ASP A 106 24.25 7.38 13.94
CA ASP A 106 25.00 7.31 12.69
C ASP A 106 24.34 8.07 11.53
N ALA A 107 23.17 8.69 11.81
CA ALA A 107 22.33 9.39 10.83
C ALA A 107 22.00 8.56 9.57
N GLN A 108 21.98 7.23 9.70
CA GLN A 108 21.56 6.31 8.64
C GLN A 108 20.07 6.02 8.83
N ILE A 109 19.24 6.56 7.96
CA ILE A 109 17.79 6.32 7.98
C ILE A 109 17.50 5.08 7.15
N ASP A 110 16.90 4.07 7.76
CA ASP A 110 16.37 2.90 7.07
C ASP A 110 14.89 3.12 6.79
N LEU A 111 14.54 3.21 5.51
CA LEU A 111 13.17 3.43 5.07
C LEU A 111 12.37 2.13 4.95
N SER A 112 13.03 0.97 5.00
CA SER A 112 12.37 -0.32 4.79
C SER A 112 11.14 -0.53 5.68
N PRO A 113 11.18 -0.22 7.00
CA PRO A 113 9.99 -0.39 7.86
C PRO A 113 8.83 0.54 7.46
N LEU A 114 9.14 1.81 7.16
CA LEU A 114 8.11 2.79 6.77
C LEU A 114 7.50 2.44 5.41
N VAL A 115 8.33 2.15 4.41
CA VAL A 115 7.85 1.75 3.09
C VAL A 115 6.96 0.51 3.19
N ARG A 116 7.37 -0.48 4.00
CA ARG A 116 6.54 -1.67 4.23
C ARG A 116 5.19 -1.30 4.85
N GLU A 117 5.19 -0.51 5.92
CA GLU A 117 3.97 -0.12 6.64
C GLU A 117 2.99 0.63 5.72
N TYR A 118 3.46 1.67 5.04
CA TYR A 118 2.60 2.47 4.16
C TYR A 118 2.14 1.70 2.92
N MET A 119 3.00 0.86 2.31
CA MET A 119 2.62 0.02 1.18
C MET A 119 1.58 -1.03 1.58
N LEU A 120 1.70 -1.66 2.76
CA LEU A 120 0.68 -2.58 3.27
C LEU A 120 -0.66 -1.88 3.53
N LEU A 121 -0.63 -0.66 4.06
CA LEU A 121 -1.85 0.14 4.27
C LEU A 121 -2.50 0.57 2.94
N ALA A 122 -1.72 0.71 1.87
CA ALA A 122 -2.22 1.04 0.54
C ALA A 122 -2.88 -0.16 -0.17
N VAL A 123 -2.64 -1.39 0.28
CA VAL A 123 -3.32 -2.57 -0.27
C VAL A 123 -4.80 -2.51 0.08
N PRO A 124 -5.72 -2.48 -0.91
CA PRO A 124 -7.14 -2.45 -0.63
C PRO A 124 -7.61 -3.73 0.07
N ILE A 125 -8.57 -3.62 0.97
CA ILE A 125 -9.17 -4.77 1.68
C ILE A 125 -9.78 -5.78 0.68
N GLN A 126 -10.24 -5.31 -0.47
CA GLN A 126 -10.80 -6.12 -1.53
C GLN A 126 -10.07 -5.87 -2.85
N PRO A 127 -8.91 -6.49 -3.08
CA PRO A 127 -8.19 -6.34 -4.34
C PRO A 127 -8.99 -6.97 -5.49
N LEU A 128 -9.18 -6.21 -6.55
CA LEU A 128 -9.89 -6.63 -7.75
C LEU A 128 -8.97 -6.51 -8.96
N CYS A 129 -8.97 -7.54 -9.83
CA CYS A 129 -8.18 -7.51 -11.07
C CYS A 129 -8.70 -6.45 -12.07
N MET A 130 -9.99 -6.09 -11.97
CA MET A 130 -10.64 -5.00 -12.72
C MET A 130 -11.87 -4.52 -11.95
N PRO A 131 -12.28 -3.25 -12.07
CA PRO A 131 -13.42 -2.70 -11.33
C PRO A 131 -14.73 -3.47 -11.56
N ASP A 132 -14.96 -3.92 -12.81
CA ASP A 132 -16.17 -4.64 -13.22
C ASP A 132 -16.01 -6.17 -13.18
N CYS A 133 -15.10 -6.70 -12.37
CA CYS A 133 -14.90 -8.14 -12.25
C CYS A 133 -16.19 -8.84 -11.82
N LYS A 134 -16.69 -9.75 -12.67
CA LYS A 134 -17.93 -10.51 -12.45
C LYS A 134 -17.77 -11.66 -11.45
N GLY A 135 -16.51 -12.04 -11.18
CA GLY A 135 -16.21 -13.12 -10.24
C GLY A 135 -16.42 -14.52 -10.79
N LEU A 136 -16.54 -15.46 -9.86
CA LEU A 136 -16.84 -16.85 -10.16
C LEU A 136 -18.35 -17.09 -10.13
N CYS A 137 -18.81 -18.00 -10.97
CA CYS A 137 -20.19 -18.48 -10.93
C CYS A 137 -20.46 -19.23 -9.60
N PRO A 138 -21.49 -18.87 -8.83
CA PRO A 138 -21.79 -19.53 -7.56
C PRO A 138 -22.21 -20.99 -7.72
N ILE A 139 -22.66 -21.41 -8.91
CA ILE A 139 -23.17 -22.77 -9.17
C ILE A 139 -22.04 -23.68 -9.64
N CYS A 140 -21.24 -23.27 -10.65
CA CYS A 140 -20.25 -24.14 -11.27
C CYS A 140 -18.81 -23.69 -11.06
N GLY A 141 -18.57 -22.53 -10.41
CA GLY A 141 -17.22 -22.00 -10.17
C GLY A 141 -16.51 -21.45 -11.42
N ALA A 142 -17.14 -21.41 -12.59
CA ALA A 142 -16.52 -20.87 -13.79
C ALA A 142 -16.31 -19.36 -13.68
N ASN A 143 -15.20 -18.84 -14.22
CA ASN A 143 -14.93 -17.42 -14.25
C ASN A 143 -15.89 -16.70 -15.21
N GLN A 144 -16.76 -15.86 -14.67
CA GLN A 144 -17.78 -15.14 -15.43
C GLN A 144 -17.22 -13.99 -16.29
N ASN A 145 -15.95 -13.65 -16.13
CA ASN A 145 -15.28 -12.70 -17.02
C ASN A 145 -14.88 -13.35 -18.36
N GLU A 146 -14.68 -14.66 -18.38
CA GLU A 146 -14.25 -15.43 -19.55
C GLU A 146 -15.41 -16.18 -20.19
N ASN A 147 -16.29 -16.76 -19.37
CA ASN A 147 -17.37 -17.61 -19.83
C ASN A 147 -18.71 -17.22 -19.18
N VAL A 148 -19.71 -17.01 -20.00
CA VAL A 148 -21.08 -16.78 -19.50
C VAL A 148 -21.72 -18.13 -19.27
N CYS A 149 -22.07 -18.42 -18.02
CA CYS A 149 -22.83 -19.62 -17.66
C CYS A 149 -24.33 -19.39 -17.92
N ASN A 150 -25.01 -20.44 -18.36
CA ASN A 150 -26.47 -20.43 -18.53
C ASN A 150 -27.06 -21.45 -17.57
N HIS A 151 -27.09 -21.09 -16.28
CA HIS A 151 -27.73 -21.90 -15.24
C HIS A 151 -29.17 -21.43 -15.05
N PRO A 152 -30.10 -22.36 -14.70
CA PRO A 152 -31.43 -21.93 -14.26
C PRO A 152 -31.31 -21.05 -13.02
N GLU A 153 -32.15 -20.03 -12.94
CA GLU A 153 -32.23 -19.18 -11.74
C GLU A 153 -32.51 -20.07 -10.53
N GLU A 154 -31.70 -19.93 -9.47
CA GLU A 154 -31.95 -20.65 -8.23
C GLU A 154 -33.29 -20.20 -7.64
N GLU A 155 -34.11 -21.17 -7.24
CA GLU A 155 -35.30 -20.88 -6.45
C GLU A 155 -34.84 -20.21 -5.14
N ILE A 156 -35.38 -19.03 -4.87
CA ILE A 156 -35.07 -18.31 -3.63
C ILE A 156 -35.59 -19.13 -2.45
N ASP A 157 -34.72 -19.34 -1.46
CA ASP A 157 -35.14 -20.00 -0.19
C ASP A 157 -36.44 -19.37 0.28
N PRO A 158 -37.51 -20.18 0.50
CA PRO A 158 -38.82 -19.68 0.92
C PRO A 158 -38.79 -18.77 2.14
N ARG A 159 -37.80 -18.92 3.03
CA ARG A 159 -37.58 -18.07 4.20
C ARG A 159 -37.17 -16.65 3.84
N LEU A 160 -36.53 -16.46 2.68
CA LEU A 160 -36.05 -15.16 2.19
C LEU A 160 -37.01 -14.51 1.18
N SER A 161 -38.12 -15.18 0.82
CA SER A 161 -39.12 -14.70 -0.14
C SER A 161 -39.72 -13.32 0.22
N ILE A 162 -39.86 -13.04 1.52
CA ILE A 162 -40.31 -11.72 2.01
C ILE A 162 -39.32 -10.60 1.67
N LEU A 163 -38.01 -10.87 1.68
CA LEU A 163 -36.99 -9.88 1.32
C LEU A 163 -37.05 -9.55 -0.17
N LYS A 164 -37.37 -10.51 -1.03
CA LYS A 164 -37.57 -10.27 -2.47
C LYS A 164 -38.73 -9.30 -2.69
N THR A 165 -39.87 -9.51 -2.02
CA THR A 165 -41.04 -8.60 -2.12
C THR A 165 -40.68 -7.17 -1.69
N TRP A 166 -39.79 -7.03 -0.73
CA TRP A 166 -39.28 -5.72 -0.28
C TRP A 166 -38.38 -5.03 -1.29
N LEU A 167 -37.50 -5.77 -1.97
CA LEU A 167 -36.64 -5.27 -3.01
C LEU A 167 -37.45 -4.83 -4.25
N ASP A 168 -38.40 -5.64 -4.69
CA ASP A 168 -39.27 -5.34 -5.82
C ASP A 168 -40.16 -4.09 -5.58
N HIS A 169 -40.46 -3.75 -4.32
CA HIS A 169 -41.20 -2.54 -3.96
C HIS A 169 -40.37 -1.26 -3.92
N ASN A 170 -39.03 -1.35 -3.75
CA ASN A 170 -38.14 -0.19 -3.68
C ASN A 170 -37.53 0.21 -5.04
N GLU A 171 -37.75 -0.55 -6.11
CA GLU A 171 -37.33 -0.18 -7.47
C GLU A 171 -38.36 0.70 -8.21
N ILE A 172 -39.41 1.19 -7.55
CA ILE A 172 -40.52 1.98 -8.17
C ILE A 172 -40.54 3.44 -7.66
N GLU A 173 -39.45 3.99 -7.10
CA GLU A 173 -39.33 5.44 -6.86
C GLU A 173 -38.16 6.08 -7.62
#